data_6275eef7743c85c9c42396bfc1252d74
#
_entry.id   6275eef7743c85c9c42396bfc1252d74
#
_cell.length_a   1.000
_cell.length_b   1.000
_cell.length_c   1.000
_cell.angle_alpha   90.00
_cell.angle_beta   90.00
_cell.angle_gamma   90.00
#
_symmetry.space_group_name_H-M   'P 1'
#
loop_
_entity.id
_entity.type
_entity.pdbx_description
1 polymer ?
#
loop_
_entity_poly.entity_id
_entity_poly.type
_entity_poly.pdbx_seq_one_letter_code
_entity_poly.pdbx_strand_id
1 'polypeptide(L)'
;MTSTALITGASRGIGREVARALASEGWHVLAGVRDANSAPLGTQAEVVDMGKPESIEALVKRLRARNQQLDALVNNAGVYRGPPRQIWDVNVLGPLLLTRALEPFLARNARVVMVTSSLGQLSAQPEGLVKRLSNPQLSLAEIERLAKEAPAGYGASKAALTAMARLFAEELRPRGILVNAISPGWVRTDMGGRSAPRSVEQGAASVLWGVQLPPGGPTGGVFEDGKAIA
;
A
#
# COMPACT_ATOMS: atom_id res chain seq x y z
N MET A 1 -5.81 -22.80 -8.83
CA MET A 1 -4.74 -21.91 -9.31
C MET A 1 -4.07 -21.29 -8.10
N THR A 2 -2.76 -21.10 -8.12
CA THR A 2 -2.02 -20.46 -7.04
C THR A 2 -2.29 -18.95 -7.06
N SER A 3 -2.71 -18.37 -5.94
CA SER A 3 -2.93 -16.91 -5.84
C SER A 3 -1.60 -16.16 -5.92
N THR A 4 -1.61 -15.00 -6.57
CA THR A 4 -0.42 -14.16 -6.75
C THR A 4 -0.58 -12.83 -6.02
N ALA A 5 0.44 -12.46 -5.24
CA ALA A 5 0.49 -11.16 -4.54
C ALA A 5 1.75 -10.37 -4.92
N LEU A 6 1.59 -9.07 -5.18
CA LEU A 6 2.69 -8.11 -5.27
C LEU A 6 2.75 -7.30 -3.97
N ILE A 7 3.90 -7.31 -3.30
CA ILE A 7 4.13 -6.56 -2.06
C ILE A 7 5.28 -5.58 -2.27
N THR A 8 5.02 -4.28 -2.20
CA THR A 8 6.07 -3.25 -2.29
C THR A 8 6.78 -3.06 -0.96
N GLY A 9 8.09 -2.79 -0.97
CA GLY A 9 8.90 -2.63 0.24
C GLY A 9 9.11 -3.93 1.01
N ALA A 10 9.20 -5.06 0.30
CA ALA A 10 9.31 -6.40 0.88
C ALA A 10 10.70 -6.78 1.41
N SER A 11 11.70 -5.88 1.33
CA SER A 11 13.08 -6.20 1.76
C SER A 11 13.25 -6.30 3.28
N ARG A 12 12.40 -5.66 4.07
CA ARG A 12 12.51 -5.60 5.54
C ARG A 12 11.17 -5.30 6.22
N GLY A 13 11.16 -5.41 7.56
CA GLY A 13 10.02 -5.03 8.40
C GLY A 13 8.73 -5.74 8.00
N ILE A 14 7.63 -4.99 8.06
CA ILE A 14 6.27 -5.51 7.83
C ILE A 14 6.13 -6.13 6.44
N GLY A 15 6.61 -5.45 5.38
CA GLY A 15 6.50 -5.96 4.01
C GLY A 15 7.23 -7.29 3.80
N ARG A 16 8.40 -7.49 4.45
CA ARG A 16 9.12 -8.75 4.43
C ARG A 16 8.33 -9.86 5.11
N GLU A 17 7.73 -9.57 6.26
CA GLU A 17 6.97 -10.56 7.02
C GLU A 17 5.68 -10.95 6.31
N VAL A 18 4.94 -9.99 5.73
CA VAL A 18 3.78 -10.25 4.87
C VAL A 18 4.17 -11.15 3.69
N ALA A 19 5.28 -10.84 3.03
CA ALA A 19 5.76 -11.62 1.88
C ALA A 19 6.11 -13.07 2.28
N ARG A 20 6.79 -13.25 3.42
CA ARG A 20 7.13 -14.59 3.95
C ARG A 20 5.91 -15.38 4.35
N ALA A 21 4.96 -14.75 5.05
CA ALA A 21 3.73 -15.42 5.47
C ALA A 21 2.93 -15.92 4.26
N LEU A 22 2.67 -15.08 3.27
CA LEU A 22 1.95 -15.48 2.06
C LEU A 22 2.70 -16.59 1.28
N ALA A 23 4.03 -16.49 1.16
CA ALA A 23 4.82 -17.54 0.51
C ALA A 23 4.70 -18.89 1.26
N SER A 24 4.70 -18.88 2.60
CA SER A 24 4.51 -20.09 3.42
C SER A 24 3.10 -20.69 3.29
N GLU A 25 2.11 -19.87 2.96
CA GLU A 25 0.73 -20.27 2.67
C GLU A 25 0.53 -20.74 1.20
N GLY A 26 1.61 -20.81 0.42
CA GLY A 26 1.58 -21.29 -0.96
C GLY A 26 1.22 -20.25 -2.01
N TRP A 27 1.23 -18.96 -1.68
CA TRP A 27 1.07 -17.89 -2.66
C TRP A 27 2.31 -17.74 -3.54
N HIS A 28 2.11 -17.39 -4.80
CA HIS A 28 3.19 -16.85 -5.64
C HIS A 28 3.39 -15.38 -5.27
N VAL A 29 4.49 -15.09 -4.58
CA VAL A 29 4.76 -13.76 -4.04
C VAL A 29 5.79 -13.03 -4.90
N LEU A 30 5.38 -11.89 -5.46
CA LEU A 30 6.23 -10.93 -6.14
C LEU A 30 6.70 -9.89 -5.11
N ALA A 31 7.96 -9.98 -4.72
CA ALA A 31 8.57 -9.09 -3.73
C ALA A 31 9.11 -7.83 -4.40
N GLY A 32 8.40 -6.71 -4.29
CA GLY A 32 8.82 -5.39 -4.77
C GLY A 32 9.94 -4.82 -3.90
N VAL A 33 11.16 -4.84 -4.40
CA VAL A 33 12.39 -4.44 -3.70
C VAL A 33 13.26 -3.54 -4.54
N ARG A 34 14.15 -2.74 -3.94
CA ARG A 34 15.12 -1.90 -4.68
C ARG A 34 16.35 -2.67 -5.11
N ASP A 35 16.72 -3.71 -4.38
CA ASP A 35 17.80 -4.65 -4.68
C ASP A 35 17.22 -6.06 -4.69
N ALA A 36 17.38 -6.76 -5.82
CA ALA A 36 16.85 -8.12 -5.99
C ALA A 36 17.37 -9.10 -4.93
N ASN A 37 18.62 -8.93 -4.46
CA ASN A 37 19.22 -9.79 -3.43
C ASN A 37 18.56 -9.61 -2.05
N SER A 38 17.78 -8.55 -1.84
CA SER A 38 17.06 -8.28 -0.59
C SER A 38 15.67 -8.92 -0.52
N ALA A 39 15.23 -9.61 -1.57
CA ALA A 39 13.94 -10.30 -1.57
C ALA A 39 13.93 -11.45 -0.55
N PRO A 40 12.81 -11.67 0.15
CA PRO A 40 12.68 -12.82 1.06
C PRO A 40 12.80 -14.15 0.32
N LEU A 41 13.35 -15.17 1.00
CA LEU A 41 13.38 -16.54 0.48
C LEU A 41 11.97 -17.03 0.15
N GLY A 42 11.83 -17.79 -0.92
CA GLY A 42 10.53 -18.31 -1.38
C GLY A 42 9.69 -17.29 -2.14
N THR A 43 10.25 -16.10 -2.45
CA THR A 43 9.55 -15.07 -3.24
C THR A 43 10.30 -14.76 -4.54
N GLN A 44 9.59 -14.22 -5.53
CA GLN A 44 10.21 -13.71 -6.76
C GLN A 44 10.52 -12.22 -6.61
N ALA A 45 11.78 -11.84 -6.78
CA ALA A 45 12.20 -10.45 -6.73
C ALA A 45 11.66 -9.65 -7.92
N GLU A 46 11.03 -8.51 -7.63
CA GLU A 46 10.67 -7.48 -8.61
C GLU A 46 11.34 -6.17 -8.24
N VAL A 47 12.32 -5.76 -9.04
CA VAL A 47 13.06 -4.52 -8.77
C VAL A 47 12.17 -3.31 -9.03
N VAL A 48 11.94 -2.52 -7.98
CA VAL A 48 11.14 -1.27 -8.06
C VAL A 48 11.58 -0.28 -6.98
N ASP A 49 11.74 0.97 -7.38
CA ASP A 49 11.84 2.12 -6.48
C ASP A 49 10.54 2.94 -6.57
N MET A 50 9.76 2.92 -5.50
CA MET A 50 8.46 3.58 -5.44
C MET A 50 8.52 5.12 -5.49
N GLY A 51 9.70 5.70 -5.30
CA GLY A 51 9.93 7.14 -5.47
C GLY A 51 10.27 7.54 -6.90
N LYS A 52 10.30 6.59 -7.85
CA LYS A 52 10.72 6.83 -9.23
C LYS A 52 9.68 6.31 -10.22
N PRO A 53 8.91 7.20 -10.89
CA PRO A 53 7.90 6.80 -11.86
C PRO A 53 8.43 5.85 -12.94
N GLU A 54 9.62 6.10 -13.47
CA GLU A 54 10.26 5.26 -14.48
C GLU A 54 10.55 3.84 -13.99
N SER A 55 10.83 3.66 -12.70
CA SER A 55 11.03 2.35 -12.09
C SER A 55 9.71 1.58 -11.95
N ILE A 56 8.63 2.29 -11.66
CA ILE A 56 7.28 1.73 -11.60
C ILE A 56 6.84 1.29 -12.99
N GLU A 57 7.03 2.13 -14.02
CA GLU A 57 6.74 1.79 -15.41
C GLU A 57 7.50 0.55 -15.87
N ALA A 58 8.79 0.45 -15.53
CA ALA A 58 9.61 -0.72 -15.83
C ALA A 58 9.08 -2.00 -15.17
N LEU A 59 8.63 -1.94 -13.91
CA LEU A 59 7.97 -3.06 -13.24
C LEU A 59 6.68 -3.46 -13.97
N VAL A 60 5.81 -2.50 -14.24
CA VAL A 60 4.54 -2.75 -14.93
C VAL A 60 4.77 -3.38 -16.31
N LYS A 61 5.77 -2.90 -17.06
CA LYS A 61 6.16 -3.48 -18.35
C LYS A 61 6.58 -4.95 -18.24
N ARG A 62 7.34 -5.33 -17.19
CA ARG A 62 7.73 -6.73 -16.95
C ARG A 62 6.52 -7.61 -16.61
N LEU A 63 5.62 -7.13 -15.75
CA LEU A 63 4.41 -7.88 -15.37
C LEU A 63 3.47 -8.04 -16.55
N ARG A 64 3.31 -7.00 -17.37
CA ARG A 64 2.54 -7.03 -18.62
C ARG A 64 3.08 -8.06 -19.63
N ALA A 65 4.41 -8.08 -19.83
CA ALA A 65 5.04 -9.00 -20.77
C ALA A 65 4.83 -10.48 -20.39
N ARG A 66 4.62 -10.76 -19.08
CA ARG A 66 4.31 -12.10 -18.56
C ARG A 66 2.82 -12.38 -18.43
N ASN A 67 1.97 -11.42 -18.83
CA ASN A 67 0.52 -11.46 -18.58
C ASN A 67 0.18 -11.81 -17.12
N GLN A 68 0.95 -11.24 -16.18
CA GLN A 68 0.87 -11.56 -14.77
C GLN A 68 -0.43 -11.02 -14.16
N GLN A 69 -1.32 -11.90 -13.75
CA GLN A 69 -2.51 -11.55 -12.97
C GLN A 69 -2.19 -11.48 -11.48
N LEU A 70 -2.83 -10.57 -10.77
CA LEU A 70 -2.63 -10.34 -9.33
C LEU A 70 -3.95 -10.53 -8.57
N ASP A 71 -3.93 -11.39 -7.56
CA ASP A 71 -5.03 -11.56 -6.60
C ASP A 71 -4.90 -10.58 -5.42
N ALA A 72 -3.68 -10.09 -5.16
CA ALA A 72 -3.44 -9.05 -4.16
C ALA A 72 -2.33 -8.07 -4.58
N LEU A 73 -2.55 -6.79 -4.26
CA LEU A 73 -1.55 -5.72 -4.32
C LEU A 73 -1.41 -5.08 -2.94
N VAL A 74 -0.21 -5.15 -2.35
CA VAL A 74 0.09 -4.53 -1.06
C VAL A 74 1.03 -3.34 -1.27
N ASN A 75 0.48 -2.14 -1.22
CA ASN A 75 1.23 -0.89 -1.21
C ASN A 75 1.78 -0.64 0.20
N ASN A 76 2.89 -1.32 0.53
CA ASN A 76 3.52 -1.25 1.85
C ASN A 76 4.76 -0.36 1.88
N ALA A 77 5.46 -0.19 0.76
CA ALA A 77 6.63 0.70 0.71
C ALA A 77 6.31 2.08 1.26
N GLY A 78 7.19 2.60 2.11
CA GLY A 78 7.00 3.92 2.70
C GLY A 78 8.27 4.46 3.32
N VAL A 79 8.33 5.78 3.45
CA VAL A 79 9.38 6.52 4.15
C VAL A 79 8.75 7.44 5.19
N TYR A 80 9.38 7.51 6.37
CA TYR A 80 8.89 8.29 7.51
C TYR A 80 9.61 9.63 7.67
N ARG A 81 10.89 9.68 7.33
CA ARG A 81 11.77 10.84 7.46
C ARG A 81 12.33 11.25 6.11
N GLY A 82 12.59 12.53 5.96
CA GLY A 82 13.15 13.12 4.74
C GLY A 82 12.37 14.36 4.30
N PRO A 83 12.77 14.98 3.19
CA PRO A 83 12.03 16.08 2.59
C PRO A 83 10.59 15.68 2.27
N PRO A 84 9.59 16.58 2.47
CA PRO A 84 8.19 16.27 2.15
C PRO A 84 8.01 15.70 0.74
N ARG A 85 8.70 16.23 -0.25
CA ARG A 85 8.68 15.72 -1.62
C ARG A 85 8.98 14.23 -1.70
N GLN A 86 10.08 13.77 -1.10
CA GLN A 86 10.45 12.35 -1.10
C GLN A 86 9.41 11.49 -0.38
N ILE A 87 8.85 11.99 0.73
CA ILE A 87 7.80 11.29 1.47
C ILE A 87 6.57 11.10 0.58
N TRP A 88 6.13 12.14 -0.12
CA TRP A 88 4.95 12.07 -0.97
C TRP A 88 5.18 11.26 -2.24
N ASP A 89 6.36 11.32 -2.84
CA ASP A 89 6.71 10.49 -3.99
C ASP A 89 6.58 9.01 -3.66
N VAL A 90 7.14 8.57 -2.52
CA VAL A 90 7.10 7.15 -2.13
C VAL A 90 5.75 6.73 -1.54
N ASN A 91 5.15 7.57 -0.68
CA ASN A 91 3.97 7.16 0.11
C ASN A 91 2.65 7.39 -0.61
N VAL A 92 2.60 8.27 -1.63
CA VAL A 92 1.36 8.67 -2.31
C VAL A 92 1.46 8.50 -3.82
N LEU A 93 2.41 9.18 -4.47
CA LEU A 93 2.52 9.15 -5.93
C LEU A 93 2.84 7.74 -6.44
N GLY A 94 3.80 7.07 -5.81
CA GLY A 94 4.17 5.70 -6.17
C GLY A 94 2.99 4.73 -6.10
N PRO A 95 2.29 4.58 -4.96
CA PRO A 95 1.08 3.77 -4.85
C PRO A 95 -0.02 4.14 -5.84
N LEU A 96 -0.22 5.44 -6.12
CA LEU A 96 -1.18 5.91 -7.11
C LEU A 96 -0.85 5.40 -8.51
N LEU A 97 0.38 5.65 -8.96
CA LEU A 97 0.84 5.25 -10.29
C LEU A 97 0.84 3.73 -10.45
N LEU A 98 1.34 3.01 -9.44
CA LEU A 98 1.39 1.55 -9.48
C LEU A 98 -0.01 0.93 -9.52
N THR A 99 -0.92 1.38 -8.66
CA THR A 99 -2.28 0.82 -8.60
C THR A 99 -3.03 1.07 -9.90
N ARG A 100 -2.97 2.29 -10.46
CA ARG A 100 -3.57 2.61 -11.76
C ARG A 100 -3.00 1.75 -12.89
N ALA A 101 -1.68 1.64 -12.97
CA ALA A 101 -1.03 0.91 -14.05
C ALA A 101 -1.26 -0.61 -13.97
N LEU A 102 -1.47 -1.14 -12.75
CA LEU A 102 -1.76 -2.56 -12.52
C LEU A 102 -3.24 -2.89 -12.48
N GLU A 103 -4.14 -1.91 -12.51
CA GLU A 103 -5.59 -2.15 -12.52
C GLU A 103 -6.04 -3.21 -13.54
N PRO A 104 -5.61 -3.18 -14.82
CA PRO A 104 -6.00 -4.20 -15.80
C PRO A 104 -5.55 -5.62 -15.46
N PHE A 105 -4.53 -5.76 -14.60
CA PHE A 105 -3.94 -7.04 -14.19
C PHE A 105 -4.47 -7.55 -12.84
N LEU A 106 -5.26 -6.75 -12.14
CA LEU A 106 -5.95 -7.22 -10.93
C LEU A 106 -7.03 -8.24 -11.32
N ALA A 107 -7.04 -9.37 -10.67
CA ALA A 107 -8.08 -10.39 -10.83
C ALA A 107 -9.46 -9.84 -10.39
N ARG A 108 -10.54 -10.46 -10.86
CA ARG A 108 -11.85 -10.22 -10.22
C ARG A 108 -11.77 -10.62 -8.74
N ASN A 109 -12.38 -9.84 -7.89
CA ASN A 109 -12.31 -10.01 -6.43
C ASN A 109 -10.89 -9.93 -5.84
N ALA A 110 -9.95 -9.26 -6.50
CA ALA A 110 -8.62 -9.00 -5.92
C ALA A 110 -8.69 -8.10 -4.68
N ARG A 111 -7.58 -8.04 -3.93
CA ARG A 111 -7.42 -7.15 -2.75
C ARG A 111 -6.32 -6.14 -3.02
N VAL A 112 -6.62 -4.90 -2.75
CA VAL A 112 -5.62 -3.82 -2.74
C VAL A 112 -5.51 -3.28 -1.32
N VAL A 113 -4.34 -3.41 -0.74
CA VAL A 113 -4.05 -2.93 0.63
C VAL A 113 -3.14 -1.72 0.54
N MET A 114 -3.60 -0.60 1.10
CA MET A 114 -2.80 0.60 1.30
C MET A 114 -2.33 0.63 2.77
N VAL A 115 -1.04 0.36 3.00
CA VAL A 115 -0.51 0.36 4.38
C VAL A 115 -0.39 1.78 4.89
N THR A 116 -1.34 2.17 5.73
CA THR A 116 -1.46 3.50 6.33
C THR A 116 -0.82 3.56 7.73
N SER A 117 -1.27 4.49 8.57
CA SER A 117 -0.79 4.71 9.94
C SER A 117 -1.83 5.50 10.71
N SER A 118 -1.92 5.32 12.02
CA SER A 118 -2.70 6.18 12.92
C SER A 118 -2.28 7.67 12.85
N LEU A 119 -1.03 7.96 12.49
CA LEU A 119 -0.57 9.34 12.23
C LEU A 119 -1.21 9.96 10.98
N GLY A 120 -1.85 9.15 10.13
CA GLY A 120 -2.65 9.61 8.98
C GLY A 120 -4.08 9.97 9.33
N GLN A 121 -4.47 10.03 10.60
CA GLN A 121 -5.79 10.47 11.03
C GLN A 121 -6.07 11.88 10.50
N LEU A 122 -7.18 12.03 9.77
CA LEU A 122 -7.46 13.24 9.00
C LEU A 122 -7.62 14.47 9.89
N SER A 123 -8.27 14.32 11.06
CA SER A 123 -8.49 15.40 12.02
C SER A 123 -7.19 15.98 12.63
N ALA A 124 -6.09 15.26 12.54
CA ALA A 124 -4.78 15.69 13.02
C ALA A 124 -3.93 16.39 11.95
N GLN A 125 -4.47 16.58 10.73
CA GLN A 125 -3.72 17.19 9.63
C GLN A 125 -3.97 18.70 9.52
N PRO A 126 -3.11 19.46 8.79
CA PRO A 126 -3.33 20.87 8.54
C PRO A 126 -4.72 21.13 7.90
N GLU A 127 -5.41 22.18 8.35
CA GLU A 127 -6.79 22.52 7.95
C GLU A 127 -6.97 22.56 6.43
N GLY A 128 -6.04 23.18 5.71
CA GLY A 128 -6.08 23.25 4.23
C GLY A 128 -6.06 21.88 3.57
N LEU A 129 -5.31 20.91 4.14
CA LEU A 129 -5.29 19.53 3.64
C LEU A 129 -6.58 18.80 4.02
N VAL A 130 -7.08 18.98 5.26
CA VAL A 130 -8.35 18.40 5.71
C VAL A 130 -9.47 18.82 4.76
N LYS A 131 -9.58 20.11 4.45
CA LYS A 131 -10.60 20.65 3.51
C LYS A 131 -10.51 20.00 2.13
N ARG A 132 -9.30 19.80 1.60
CA ARG A 132 -9.10 19.16 0.28
C ARG A 132 -9.46 17.67 0.32
N LEU A 133 -9.00 16.92 1.32
CA LEU A 133 -9.23 15.48 1.44
C LEU A 133 -10.67 15.12 1.86
N SER A 134 -11.41 16.07 2.48
CA SER A 134 -12.82 15.92 2.83
C SER A 134 -13.77 16.40 1.73
N ASN A 135 -13.26 16.95 0.64
CA ASN A 135 -14.11 17.44 -0.45
C ASN A 135 -14.92 16.27 -1.05
N PRO A 136 -16.26 16.36 -1.13
CA PRO A 136 -17.08 15.33 -1.76
C PRO A 136 -16.70 15.04 -3.23
N GLN A 137 -16.08 15.99 -3.92
CA GLN A 137 -15.61 15.88 -5.29
C GLN A 137 -14.11 15.50 -5.38
N LEU A 138 -13.52 15.01 -4.28
CA LEU A 138 -12.15 14.54 -4.30
C LEU A 138 -11.96 13.48 -5.37
N SER A 139 -10.90 13.58 -6.14
CA SER A 139 -10.57 12.66 -7.22
C SER A 139 -9.13 12.17 -7.14
N LEU A 140 -8.81 11.08 -7.82
CA LEU A 140 -7.43 10.60 -7.93
C LEU A 140 -6.50 11.63 -8.60
N ALA A 141 -7.04 12.48 -9.51
CA ALA A 141 -6.27 13.58 -10.09
C ALA A 141 -5.92 14.66 -9.05
N GLU A 142 -6.81 14.91 -8.07
CA GLU A 142 -6.50 15.82 -6.96
C GLU A 142 -5.46 15.22 -6.01
N ILE A 143 -5.53 13.91 -5.73
CA ILE A 143 -4.49 13.20 -4.97
C ILE A 143 -3.13 13.32 -5.67
N GLU A 144 -3.10 13.19 -7.01
CA GLU A 144 -1.86 13.37 -7.79
C GLU A 144 -1.31 14.79 -7.69
N ARG A 145 -2.17 15.82 -7.74
CA ARG A 145 -1.75 17.23 -7.54
C ARG A 145 -1.19 17.43 -6.13
N LEU A 146 -1.88 16.93 -5.10
CA LEU A 146 -1.39 16.95 -3.72
C LEU A 146 -0.02 16.27 -3.58
N ALA A 147 0.17 15.13 -4.25
CA ALA A 147 1.46 14.45 -4.24
C ALA A 147 2.57 15.29 -4.86
N LYS A 148 2.27 16.05 -5.91
CA LYS A 148 3.23 16.97 -6.55
C LYS A 148 3.51 18.23 -5.72
N GLU A 149 2.55 18.71 -4.93
CA GLU A 149 2.71 19.84 -4.01
C GLU A 149 3.46 19.45 -2.74
N ALA A 150 3.28 18.22 -2.26
CA ALA A 150 3.85 17.68 -1.02
C ALA A 150 3.67 18.63 0.18
N PRO A 151 2.41 18.99 0.54
CA PRO A 151 2.13 20.14 1.41
C PRO A 151 2.57 19.98 2.87
N ALA A 152 2.86 18.75 3.31
CA ALA A 152 3.28 18.45 4.68
C ALA A 152 4.01 17.09 4.74
N GLY A 153 4.37 16.63 5.95
CA GLY A 153 5.18 15.43 6.17
C GLY A 153 4.40 14.12 6.15
N TYR A 154 4.91 13.15 6.90
CA TYR A 154 4.46 11.75 6.89
C TYR A 154 2.96 11.58 7.18
N GLY A 155 2.44 12.18 8.27
CA GLY A 155 1.01 12.07 8.63
C GLY A 155 0.11 12.49 7.47
N ALA A 156 0.41 13.63 6.86
CA ALA A 156 -0.31 14.15 5.70
C ALA A 156 -0.28 13.18 4.50
N SER A 157 0.88 12.58 4.22
CA SER A 157 1.00 11.56 3.16
C SER A 157 0.14 10.32 3.44
N LYS A 158 0.04 9.89 4.71
CA LYS A 158 -0.79 8.75 5.10
C LYS A 158 -2.29 9.08 5.10
N ALA A 159 -2.68 10.31 5.43
CA ALA A 159 -4.05 10.79 5.23
C ALA A 159 -4.47 10.79 3.75
N ALA A 160 -3.59 11.28 2.87
CA ALA A 160 -3.83 11.23 1.42
C ALA A 160 -3.89 9.79 0.88
N LEU A 161 -3.03 8.89 1.35
CA LEU A 161 -3.06 7.46 1.00
C LEU A 161 -4.38 6.80 1.45
N THR A 162 -4.88 7.16 2.62
CA THR A 162 -6.18 6.68 3.14
C THR A 162 -7.34 7.19 2.27
N ALA A 163 -7.33 8.47 1.90
CA ALA A 163 -8.35 9.04 1.01
C ALA A 163 -8.31 8.37 -0.38
N MET A 164 -7.11 8.12 -0.90
CA MET A 164 -6.90 7.40 -2.16
C MET A 164 -7.46 5.97 -2.13
N ALA A 165 -7.33 5.26 -0.99
CA ALA A 165 -7.92 3.92 -0.84
C ALA A 165 -9.44 3.94 -1.02
N ARG A 166 -10.14 4.95 -0.50
CA ARG A 166 -11.60 5.12 -0.70
C ARG A 166 -11.96 5.33 -2.17
N LEU A 167 -11.20 6.19 -2.86
CA LEU A 167 -11.45 6.48 -4.28
C LEU A 167 -11.27 5.23 -5.15
N PHE A 168 -10.20 4.48 -4.96
CA PHE A 168 -10.01 3.21 -5.67
C PHE A 168 -11.06 2.17 -5.28
N ALA A 169 -11.53 2.16 -4.03
CA ALA A 169 -12.59 1.24 -3.62
C ALA A 169 -13.90 1.48 -4.38
N GLU A 170 -14.23 2.74 -4.65
CA GLU A 170 -15.40 3.11 -5.46
C GLU A 170 -15.20 2.74 -6.93
N GLU A 171 -14.05 3.11 -7.51
CA GLU A 171 -13.71 2.86 -8.91
C GLU A 171 -13.66 1.36 -9.25
N LEU A 172 -13.08 0.54 -8.36
CA LEU A 172 -12.86 -0.89 -8.59
C LEU A 172 -14.01 -1.81 -8.10
N ARG A 173 -15.02 -1.25 -7.43
CA ARG A 173 -16.20 -1.96 -6.93
C ARG A 173 -16.90 -2.84 -7.99
N PRO A 174 -17.10 -2.39 -9.26
CA PRO A 174 -17.77 -3.21 -10.28
C PRO A 174 -17.05 -4.52 -10.60
N ARG A 175 -15.77 -4.62 -10.28
CA ARG A 175 -14.96 -5.84 -10.43
C ARG A 175 -14.92 -6.71 -9.18
N GLY A 176 -15.61 -6.31 -8.09
CA GLY A 176 -15.57 -6.96 -6.78
C GLY A 176 -14.23 -6.80 -6.05
N ILE A 177 -13.36 -5.89 -6.52
CA ILE A 177 -12.05 -5.65 -5.91
C ILE A 177 -12.24 -4.88 -4.59
N LEU A 178 -11.63 -5.39 -3.52
CA LEU A 178 -11.67 -4.75 -2.20
C LEU A 178 -10.41 -3.90 -2.03
N VAL A 179 -10.60 -2.62 -1.74
CA VAL A 179 -9.49 -1.69 -1.49
C VAL A 179 -9.64 -1.09 -0.09
N ASN A 180 -8.66 -1.32 0.78
CA ASN A 180 -8.70 -0.82 2.15
C ASN A 180 -7.37 -0.19 2.57
N ALA A 181 -7.45 0.80 3.46
CA ALA A 181 -6.31 1.32 4.18
C ALA A 181 -6.13 0.53 5.48
N ILE A 182 -4.94 -0.05 5.67
CA ILE A 182 -4.66 -0.88 6.85
C ILE A 182 -3.53 -0.25 7.66
N SER A 183 -3.83 0.04 8.94
CA SER A 183 -2.82 0.43 9.92
C SER A 183 -2.19 -0.82 10.53
N PRO A 184 -0.87 -0.97 10.51
CA PRO A 184 -0.19 -2.04 11.21
C PRO A 184 0.01 -1.74 12.71
N GLY A 185 -0.40 -0.55 13.18
CA GLY A 185 -0.05 -0.01 14.48
C GLY A 185 1.41 0.46 14.58
N TRP A 186 1.89 0.71 15.81
CA TRP A 186 3.29 1.11 16.04
C TRP A 186 4.17 -0.12 16.27
N VAL A 187 4.96 -0.46 15.26
CA VAL A 187 5.66 -1.74 15.10
C VAL A 187 7.18 -1.58 15.22
N ARG A 188 7.86 -2.50 15.91
CA ARG A 188 9.34 -2.57 16.06
C ARG A 188 10.02 -2.90 14.74
N THR A 189 10.25 -1.86 13.95
CA THR A 189 10.98 -1.87 12.68
C THR A 189 12.03 -0.77 12.71
N ASP A 190 12.87 -0.67 11.68
CA ASP A 190 13.80 0.46 11.51
C ASP A 190 13.07 1.81 11.52
N MET A 191 11.83 1.84 11.06
CA MET A 191 10.98 3.02 11.05
C MET A 191 10.37 3.31 12.42
N GLY A 192 9.83 2.30 13.10
CA GLY A 192 9.11 2.46 14.37
C GLY A 192 10.01 2.53 15.59
N GLY A 193 11.26 2.04 15.47
CA GLY A 193 12.23 2.03 16.57
C GLY A 193 12.00 0.89 17.57
N ARG A 194 12.94 0.77 18.53
CA ARG A 194 12.95 -0.34 19.51
C ARG A 194 11.86 -0.22 20.59
N SER A 195 11.38 0.99 20.87
CA SER A 195 10.34 1.26 21.87
C SER A 195 8.91 0.96 21.39
N ALA A 196 8.73 0.63 20.13
CA ALA A 196 7.43 0.27 19.62
C ALA A 196 6.86 -0.98 20.31
N PRO A 197 5.58 -0.97 20.74
CA PRO A 197 5.01 -2.07 21.53
C PRO A 197 4.76 -3.34 20.70
N ARG A 198 4.48 -3.18 19.41
CA ARG A 198 4.09 -4.31 18.54
C ARG A 198 5.30 -4.99 17.90
N SER A 199 5.24 -6.30 17.79
CA SER A 199 6.21 -7.06 17.00
C SER A 199 5.95 -6.88 15.48
N VAL A 200 6.92 -7.29 14.64
CA VAL A 200 6.77 -7.24 13.17
C VAL A 200 5.65 -8.19 12.73
N GLU A 201 5.54 -9.36 13.36
CA GLU A 201 4.51 -10.35 13.10
C GLU A 201 3.11 -9.81 13.41
N GLN A 202 2.94 -9.10 14.53
CA GLN A 202 1.67 -8.46 14.88
C GLN A 202 1.27 -7.39 13.85
N GLY A 203 2.22 -6.57 13.40
CA GLY A 203 1.95 -5.57 12.36
C GLY A 203 1.64 -6.21 11.01
N ALA A 204 2.34 -7.29 10.67
CA ALA A 204 2.08 -8.04 9.44
C ALA A 204 0.71 -8.74 9.47
N ALA A 205 0.29 -9.29 10.61
CA ALA A 205 -1.02 -9.91 10.77
C ALA A 205 -2.17 -8.93 10.46
N SER A 206 -2.04 -7.65 10.88
CA SER A 206 -3.02 -6.63 10.52
C SER A 206 -3.11 -6.43 9.00
N VAL A 207 -1.97 -6.39 8.30
CA VAL A 207 -1.92 -6.24 6.83
C VAL A 207 -2.46 -7.50 6.13
N LEU A 208 -2.10 -8.69 6.60
CA LEU A 208 -2.55 -9.97 6.06
C LEU A 208 -4.08 -10.12 6.15
N TRP A 209 -4.70 -9.64 7.22
CA TRP A 209 -6.15 -9.60 7.31
C TRP A 209 -6.79 -8.90 6.10
N GLY A 210 -6.24 -7.75 5.67
CA GLY A 210 -6.73 -7.04 4.49
C GLY A 210 -6.52 -7.80 3.17
N VAL A 211 -5.44 -8.59 3.05
CA VAL A 211 -5.17 -9.45 1.90
C VAL A 211 -6.11 -10.67 1.85
N GLN A 212 -6.48 -11.22 3.01
CA GLN A 212 -7.24 -12.45 3.14
C GLN A 212 -8.76 -12.24 3.28
N LEU A 213 -9.25 -11.02 3.10
CA LEU A 213 -10.68 -10.73 3.14
C LEU A 213 -11.46 -11.64 2.16
N PRO A 214 -12.62 -12.19 2.54
CA PRO A 214 -13.45 -12.93 1.62
C PRO A 214 -14.05 -12.01 0.55
N PRO A 215 -14.46 -12.54 -0.63
CA PRO A 215 -15.25 -11.78 -1.59
C PRO A 215 -16.50 -11.18 -0.93
N GLY A 216 -16.80 -9.90 -1.27
CA GLY A 216 -17.91 -9.17 -0.63
C GLY A 216 -17.59 -8.62 0.77
N GLY A 217 -16.36 -8.77 1.25
CA GLY A 217 -15.89 -8.17 2.49
C GLY A 217 -15.88 -6.63 2.46
N PRO A 218 -15.45 -5.98 3.55
CA PRO A 218 -15.40 -4.52 3.63
C PRO A 218 -14.45 -3.92 2.59
N THR A 219 -14.83 -2.75 2.08
CA THR A 219 -14.03 -1.98 1.11
C THR A 219 -14.17 -0.48 1.37
N GLY A 220 -13.13 0.30 1.12
CA GLY A 220 -13.10 1.74 1.32
C GLY A 220 -12.90 2.17 2.78
N GLY A 221 -12.69 1.23 3.69
CA GLY A 221 -12.50 1.48 5.11
C GLY A 221 -11.04 1.62 5.54
N VAL A 222 -10.87 2.02 6.81
CA VAL A 222 -9.60 2.05 7.52
C VAL A 222 -9.67 1.04 8.65
N PHE A 223 -8.69 0.13 8.72
CA PHE A 223 -8.71 -0.97 9.68
C PHE A 223 -7.37 -1.13 10.39
N GLU A 224 -7.42 -1.60 11.63
CA GLU A 224 -6.29 -2.12 12.39
C GLU A 224 -6.73 -3.41 13.09
N ASP A 225 -5.99 -4.50 12.93
CA ASP A 225 -6.32 -5.83 13.48
C ASP A 225 -7.75 -6.30 13.14
N GLY A 226 -8.20 -6.03 11.92
CA GLY A 226 -9.54 -6.40 11.45
C GLY A 226 -10.68 -5.53 11.99
N LYS A 227 -10.38 -4.54 12.82
CA LYS A 227 -11.37 -3.59 13.38
C LYS A 227 -11.33 -2.28 12.62
N ALA A 228 -12.50 -1.74 12.28
CA ALA A 228 -12.58 -0.42 11.69
C ALA A 228 -12.08 0.63 12.71
N ILE A 229 -11.23 1.53 12.21
CA ILE A 229 -10.75 2.71 12.94
C ILE A 229 -11.16 3.95 12.17
N ALA A 230 -11.64 4.98 12.88
CA ALA A 230 -12.20 6.19 12.27
C ALA A 230 -11.14 7.03 11.55
#